data_3f477f571d22068944ed1a015dab6537
#
_entry.id   3f477f571d22068944ed1a015dab6537
#
_cell.length_a   1.000
_cell.length_b   1.000
_cell.length_c   1.000
_cell.angle_alpha   90.00
_cell.angle_beta   90.00
_cell.angle_gamma   90.00
#
_symmetry.space_group_name_H-M   'P 1'
#
loop_
_entity.id
_entity.type
_entity.pdbx_description
1 polymer ?
#
loop_
_entity_poly.entity_id
_entity_poly.type
_entity_poly.pdbx_seq_one_letter_code
_entity_poly.pdbx_strand_id
1 'polypeptide(L)'
;VGAEGNSGDVANMSLGGGASQAMDNAVVIASSGGVIFCLAAGNSSDDANNHSPARANGANIKTISASDINDNFAYFSNYGNPPIDWCAPGVSIKSTWKNGGYNTISGTSMATPHAAGVYLLGGASNGGTVNGDPDGNSDEIITH
;
A
#
# COMPACT_ATOMS: atom_id res chain seq x y z
N VAL A 1 -7.38 -15.69 6.08
CA VAL A 1 -6.01 -15.32 5.70
C VAL A 1 -5.13 -15.32 6.93
N GLY A 2 -5.33 -14.44 7.91
CA GLY A 2 -4.47 -14.36 9.09
C GLY A 2 -4.45 -15.63 9.97
N ALA A 3 -5.53 -16.41 9.99
CA ALA A 3 -5.61 -17.65 10.78
C ALA A 3 -5.07 -18.89 10.05
N GLU A 4 -5.02 -18.88 8.72
CA GLU A 4 -4.64 -20.04 7.89
C GLU A 4 -3.43 -19.74 6.98
N GLY A 5 -2.98 -18.49 6.93
CA GLY A 5 -1.77 -18.10 6.21
C GLY A 5 -0.52 -18.50 6.97
N ASN A 6 0.57 -18.71 6.25
CA ASN A 6 1.87 -19.03 6.81
C ASN A 6 2.75 -17.78 6.89
N SER A 7 3.77 -17.83 7.72
CA SER A 7 4.81 -16.78 7.72
C SER A 7 5.44 -16.65 6.33
N GLY A 8 5.44 -15.42 5.79
CA GLY A 8 5.93 -15.12 4.44
C GLY A 8 4.84 -15.07 3.36
N ASP A 9 3.63 -15.53 3.66
CA ASP A 9 2.49 -15.25 2.77
C ASP A 9 2.19 -13.74 2.76
N VAL A 10 1.63 -13.24 1.65
CA VAL A 10 1.30 -11.82 1.50
C VAL A 10 -0.18 -11.63 1.20
N ALA A 11 -0.82 -10.75 1.94
CA ALA A 11 -2.20 -10.33 1.73
C ALA A 11 -2.24 -8.92 1.12
N ASN A 12 -2.78 -8.77 -0.09
CA ASN A 12 -3.02 -7.48 -0.71
C ASN A 12 -4.40 -6.95 -0.33
N MET A 13 -4.46 -5.76 0.26
CA MET A 13 -5.70 -5.07 0.65
C MET A 13 -5.84 -3.74 -0.09
N SER A 14 -6.21 -3.79 -1.36
CA SER A 14 -6.52 -2.62 -2.19
C SER A 14 -7.92 -2.08 -1.87
N LEU A 15 -8.17 -1.75 -0.61
CA LEU A 15 -9.45 -1.29 -0.07
C LEU A 15 -9.22 -0.34 1.11
N GLY A 16 -10.26 0.45 1.45
CA GLY A 16 -10.22 1.33 2.61
C GLY A 16 -11.47 2.20 2.72
N GLY A 17 -11.54 2.94 3.81
CA GLY A 17 -12.65 3.84 4.12
C GLY A 17 -12.29 4.78 5.26
N GLY A 18 -13.30 5.37 5.89
CA GLY A 18 -13.12 6.20 7.10
C GLY A 18 -12.53 5.39 8.26
N ALA A 19 -12.00 6.11 9.25
CA ALA A 19 -11.35 5.53 10.42
C ALA A 19 -12.24 4.52 11.18
N SER A 20 -11.73 3.30 11.39
CA SER A 20 -12.41 2.21 12.08
C SER A 20 -11.43 1.40 12.93
N GLN A 21 -11.49 1.58 14.25
CA GLN A 21 -10.64 0.84 15.18
C GLN A 21 -10.83 -0.68 15.09
N ALA A 22 -12.06 -1.12 14.78
CA ALA A 22 -12.34 -2.55 14.63
C ALA A 22 -11.61 -3.16 13.43
N MET A 23 -11.56 -2.42 12.30
CA MET A 23 -10.82 -2.84 11.11
C MET A 23 -9.32 -2.84 11.36
N ASP A 24 -8.78 -1.80 11.98
CA ASP A 24 -7.36 -1.70 12.32
C ASP A 24 -6.92 -2.86 13.22
N ASN A 25 -7.68 -3.12 14.29
CA ASN A 25 -7.40 -4.23 15.20
C ASN A 25 -7.45 -5.60 14.48
N ALA A 26 -8.40 -5.79 13.57
CA ALA A 26 -8.51 -7.04 12.81
C ALA A 26 -7.27 -7.28 11.94
N VAL A 27 -6.75 -6.24 11.27
CA VAL A 27 -5.52 -6.35 10.46
C VAL A 27 -4.30 -6.60 11.36
N VAL A 28 -4.16 -5.88 12.46
CA VAL A 28 -3.06 -6.08 13.43
C VAL A 28 -3.04 -7.52 13.96
N ILE A 29 -4.20 -8.04 14.37
CA ILE A 29 -4.31 -9.43 14.86
C ILE A 29 -3.99 -10.42 13.73
N ALA A 30 -4.55 -10.20 12.53
CA ALA A 30 -4.33 -11.11 11.41
C ALA A 30 -2.86 -11.16 10.95
N SER A 31 -2.13 -10.04 11.04
CA SER A 31 -0.71 -9.96 10.67
C SER A 31 0.23 -10.59 11.71
N SER A 32 -0.23 -10.82 12.95
CA SER A 32 0.60 -11.36 14.03
C SER A 32 1.11 -12.78 13.76
N GLY A 33 0.46 -13.53 12.88
CA GLY A 33 0.89 -14.87 12.44
C GLY A 33 2.02 -14.88 11.40
N GLY A 34 2.56 -13.71 11.02
CA GLY A 34 3.67 -13.60 10.07
C GLY A 34 3.24 -13.39 8.61
N VAL A 35 1.95 -13.32 8.33
CA VAL A 35 1.43 -12.89 7.01
C VAL A 35 1.69 -11.40 6.84
N ILE A 36 2.29 -10.99 5.73
CA ILE A 36 2.53 -9.58 5.40
C ILE A 36 1.27 -9.00 4.78
N PHE A 37 0.76 -7.91 5.36
CA PHE A 37 -0.40 -7.19 4.85
C PHE A 37 0.05 -5.92 4.14
N CYS A 38 -0.15 -5.84 2.81
CA CYS A 38 0.04 -4.62 2.04
C CYS A 38 -1.29 -3.87 1.92
N LEU A 39 -1.35 -2.65 2.43
CA LEU A 39 -2.55 -1.84 2.55
C LEU A 39 -2.47 -0.64 1.61
N ALA A 40 -3.54 -0.33 0.89
CA ALA A 40 -3.63 0.90 0.12
C ALA A 40 -3.78 2.11 1.06
N ALA A 41 -2.97 3.15 0.86
CA ALA A 41 -3.02 4.38 1.68
C ALA A 41 -4.35 5.14 1.55
N GLY A 42 -5.02 5.02 0.40
CA GLY A 42 -6.23 5.75 0.05
C GLY A 42 -6.00 6.84 -0.98
N ASN A 43 -7.09 7.38 -1.54
CA ASN A 43 -7.06 8.27 -2.70
C ASN A 43 -7.80 9.60 -2.45
N SER A 44 -7.65 10.16 -1.26
CA SER A 44 -8.36 11.36 -0.82
C SER A 44 -7.47 12.61 -0.72
N SER A 45 -6.17 12.50 -1.04
CA SER A 45 -5.17 13.55 -0.83
C SER A 45 -5.18 14.06 0.61
N ASP A 46 -5.23 13.13 1.56
CA ASP A 46 -5.42 13.38 3.00
C ASP A 46 -4.40 12.58 3.81
N ASP A 47 -4.27 12.89 5.09
CA ASP A 47 -3.45 12.10 6.01
C ASP A 47 -4.02 10.68 6.15
N ALA A 48 -3.20 9.68 5.84
CA ALA A 48 -3.58 8.27 5.91
C ALA A 48 -4.00 7.84 7.32
N ASN A 49 -3.63 8.58 8.37
CA ASN A 49 -4.12 8.37 9.74
C ASN A 49 -5.63 8.57 9.91
N ASN A 50 -6.28 9.25 8.96
CA ASN A 50 -7.74 9.43 8.95
C ASN A 50 -8.49 8.26 8.30
N HIS A 51 -7.77 7.24 7.80
CA HIS A 51 -8.33 6.15 6.99
C HIS A 51 -7.97 4.77 7.53
N SER A 52 -8.91 3.83 7.44
CA SER A 52 -8.71 2.41 7.81
C SER A 52 -8.90 1.51 6.59
N PRO A 53 -8.10 0.43 6.47
CA PRO A 53 -7.07 -0.01 7.41
C PRO A 53 -5.70 0.69 7.21
N ALA A 54 -5.59 1.70 6.35
CA ALA A 54 -4.32 2.37 6.00
C ALA A 54 -3.50 2.80 7.24
N ARG A 55 -4.16 3.27 8.30
CA ARG A 55 -3.52 3.72 9.55
C ARG A 55 -3.07 2.59 10.48
N ALA A 56 -3.44 1.33 10.19
CA ALA A 56 -2.97 0.20 10.98
C ALA A 56 -1.45 0.05 10.79
N ASN A 57 -0.72 -0.14 11.89
CA ASN A 57 0.74 -0.22 11.86
C ASN A 57 1.22 -1.46 12.61
N GLY A 58 2.31 -2.06 12.12
CA GLY A 58 2.90 -3.27 12.72
C GLY A 58 4.01 -3.85 11.85
N ALA A 59 4.82 -4.74 12.42
CA ALA A 59 5.98 -5.31 11.73
C ALA A 59 5.64 -5.95 10.37
N ASN A 60 4.49 -6.62 10.29
CA ASN A 60 4.00 -7.30 9.10
C ASN A 60 2.89 -6.52 8.37
N ILE A 61 2.74 -5.22 8.65
CA ILE A 61 1.80 -4.34 7.97
C ILE A 61 2.61 -3.32 7.16
N LYS A 62 2.24 -3.12 5.90
CA LYS A 62 2.90 -2.21 4.97
C LYS A 62 1.86 -1.36 4.27
N THR A 63 1.82 -0.08 4.56
CA THR A 63 0.92 0.88 3.93
C THR A 63 1.62 1.55 2.74
N ILE A 64 0.93 1.57 1.59
CA ILE A 64 1.55 1.88 0.31
C ILE A 64 0.88 3.11 -0.31
N SER A 65 1.68 4.17 -0.52
CA SER A 65 1.32 5.35 -1.32
C SER A 65 1.54 5.11 -2.82
N ALA A 66 1.18 6.08 -3.64
CA ALA A 66 1.26 5.95 -5.10
C ALA A 66 2.15 7.01 -5.75
N SER A 67 2.93 6.59 -6.76
CA SER A 67 3.69 7.48 -7.64
C SER A 67 3.30 7.32 -9.12
N ASP A 68 3.74 8.28 -9.94
CA ASP A 68 3.72 8.18 -11.40
C ASP A 68 5.02 7.57 -11.95
N ILE A 69 5.13 7.46 -13.29
CA ILE A 69 6.28 6.88 -14.01
C ILE A 69 7.57 7.71 -13.87
N ASN A 70 7.50 8.95 -13.38
CA ASN A 70 8.63 9.85 -13.16
C ASN A 70 8.97 10.00 -11.68
N ASP A 71 8.51 9.08 -10.84
CA ASP A 71 8.67 9.09 -9.38
C ASP A 71 8.08 10.33 -8.70
N ASN A 72 7.09 10.99 -9.30
CA ASN A 72 6.34 12.04 -8.63
C ASN A 72 5.23 11.42 -7.79
N PHE A 73 5.03 11.92 -6.58
CA PHE A 73 3.92 11.53 -5.72
C PHE A 73 2.57 11.77 -6.43
N ALA A 74 1.70 10.77 -6.43
CA ALA A 74 0.42 10.89 -7.11
C ALA A 74 -0.51 11.87 -6.38
N TYR A 75 -1.03 12.86 -7.08
CA TYR A 75 -1.82 13.96 -6.49
C TYR A 75 -3.03 13.50 -5.66
N PHE A 76 -3.56 12.32 -5.93
CA PHE A 76 -4.68 11.75 -5.20
C PHE A 76 -4.25 10.93 -3.98
N SER A 77 -2.98 10.49 -3.91
CA SER A 77 -2.53 9.58 -2.86
C SER A 77 -2.66 10.21 -1.48
N ASN A 78 -3.10 9.41 -0.53
CA ASN A 78 -2.94 9.77 0.87
C ASN A 78 -1.46 9.68 1.27
N TYR A 79 -1.06 10.47 2.27
CA TYR A 79 0.30 10.68 2.74
C TYR A 79 0.39 10.55 4.27
N GLY A 80 1.56 10.71 4.84
CA GLY A 80 1.81 10.74 6.29
C GLY A 80 2.70 9.59 6.77
N ASN A 81 3.77 9.92 7.46
CA ASN A 81 4.75 8.98 7.98
C ASN A 81 4.88 9.10 9.51
N PRO A 82 4.39 8.11 10.33
CA PRO A 82 3.61 6.95 9.90
C PRO A 82 2.19 7.32 9.45
N PRO A 83 1.42 6.47 8.72
CA PRO A 83 1.61 5.03 8.59
C PRO A 83 2.24 4.56 7.26
N ILE A 84 2.59 5.48 6.33
CA ILE A 84 3.15 5.04 5.04
C ILE A 84 4.52 4.39 5.25
N ASP A 85 4.71 3.19 4.68
CA ASP A 85 5.97 2.45 4.71
C ASP A 85 6.72 2.57 3.38
N TRP A 86 5.99 2.58 2.26
CA TRP A 86 6.55 2.58 0.91
C TRP A 86 5.66 3.31 -0.08
N CYS A 87 6.27 3.76 -1.16
CA CYS A 87 5.58 4.19 -2.37
C CYS A 87 5.78 3.18 -3.49
N ALA A 88 4.77 3.04 -4.37
CA ALA A 88 4.85 2.17 -5.55
C ALA A 88 4.10 2.78 -6.74
N PRO A 89 4.35 2.31 -7.99
CA PRO A 89 3.65 2.80 -9.17
C PRO A 89 2.13 2.63 -9.05
N GLY A 90 1.39 3.74 -9.13
CA GLY A 90 -0.06 3.75 -8.97
C GLY A 90 -0.80 4.61 -10.00
N VAL A 91 -0.10 5.25 -10.95
CA VAL A 91 -0.70 6.10 -11.97
C VAL A 91 -0.66 5.44 -13.33
N SER A 92 -1.83 5.33 -14.01
CA SER A 92 -1.98 4.75 -15.36
C SER A 92 -1.45 3.32 -15.46
N ILE A 93 -1.78 2.50 -14.48
CA ILE A 93 -1.35 1.10 -14.41
C ILE A 93 -2.27 0.22 -15.25
N LYS A 94 -1.70 -0.44 -16.27
CA LYS A 94 -2.40 -1.41 -17.11
C LYS A 94 -2.37 -2.79 -16.46
N SER A 95 -3.52 -3.40 -16.28
CA SER A 95 -3.65 -4.75 -15.71
C SER A 95 -4.83 -5.50 -16.32
N THR A 96 -4.95 -6.77 -15.96
CA THR A 96 -6.09 -7.61 -16.33
C THR A 96 -7.39 -7.02 -15.78
N TRP A 97 -8.48 -7.21 -16.52
CA TRP A 97 -9.78 -6.68 -16.18
C TRP A 97 -10.88 -7.73 -16.36
N LYS A 98 -12.07 -7.43 -15.81
CA LYS A 98 -13.24 -8.30 -15.93
C LYS A 98 -13.53 -8.65 -17.41
N ASN A 99 -14.13 -9.81 -17.64
CA ASN A 99 -14.49 -10.36 -18.95
C ASN A 99 -13.28 -10.65 -19.86
N GLY A 100 -12.10 -10.95 -19.29
CA GLY A 100 -10.91 -11.35 -20.02
C GLY A 100 -10.19 -10.20 -20.74
N GLY A 101 -10.52 -8.95 -20.43
CA GLY A 101 -9.90 -7.76 -21.02
C GLY A 101 -8.74 -7.21 -20.21
N TYR A 102 -8.30 -6.03 -20.62
CA TYR A 102 -7.32 -5.19 -19.91
C TYR A 102 -7.92 -3.82 -19.67
N ASN A 103 -7.47 -3.15 -18.62
CA ASN A 103 -7.80 -1.75 -18.36
C ASN A 103 -6.59 -1.02 -17.78
N THR A 104 -6.58 0.31 -17.92
CA THR A 104 -5.56 1.20 -17.38
C THR A 104 -6.24 2.16 -16.43
N ILE A 105 -5.91 2.05 -15.15
CA ILE A 105 -6.50 2.85 -14.07
C ILE A 105 -5.44 3.34 -13.10
N SER A 106 -5.80 4.30 -12.24
CA SER A 106 -4.90 4.87 -11.23
C SER A 106 -5.48 4.75 -9.83
N GLY A 107 -4.63 4.64 -8.84
CA GLY A 107 -5.01 4.57 -7.42
C GLY A 107 -3.93 3.92 -6.58
N THR A 108 -3.95 4.15 -5.28
CA THR A 108 -3.13 3.39 -4.32
C THR A 108 -3.50 1.90 -4.33
N SER A 109 -4.72 1.57 -4.78
CA SER A 109 -5.14 0.18 -5.06
C SER A 109 -4.32 -0.51 -6.14
N MET A 110 -3.68 0.24 -7.06
CA MET A 110 -2.76 -0.26 -8.09
C MET A 110 -1.31 -0.29 -7.61
N ALA A 111 -0.93 0.61 -6.71
CA ALA A 111 0.39 0.63 -6.07
C ALA A 111 0.59 -0.56 -5.13
N THR A 112 -0.40 -0.85 -4.31
CA THR A 112 -0.36 -1.91 -3.28
C THR A 112 0.04 -3.29 -3.80
N PRO A 113 -0.51 -3.82 -4.94
CA PRO A 113 -0.11 -5.12 -5.45
C PRO A 113 1.33 -5.16 -6.00
N HIS A 114 1.93 -4.04 -6.40
CA HIS A 114 3.35 -3.99 -6.71
C HIS A 114 4.18 -4.32 -5.47
N ALA A 115 3.89 -3.67 -4.34
CA ALA A 115 4.56 -3.96 -3.07
C ALA A 115 4.32 -5.40 -2.62
N ALA A 116 3.10 -5.92 -2.75
CA ALA A 116 2.79 -7.31 -2.43
C ALA A 116 3.63 -8.29 -3.26
N GLY A 117 3.82 -8.00 -4.57
CA GLY A 117 4.69 -8.79 -5.45
C GLY A 117 6.15 -8.76 -5.01
N VAL A 118 6.67 -7.61 -4.61
CA VAL A 118 8.04 -7.46 -4.11
C VAL A 118 8.25 -8.30 -2.84
N TYR A 119 7.33 -8.25 -1.89
CA TYR A 119 7.42 -9.08 -0.67
C TYR A 119 7.34 -10.57 -0.95
N LEU A 120 6.55 -11.02 -1.94
CA LEU A 120 6.50 -12.41 -2.37
C LEU A 120 7.81 -12.89 -3.01
N LEU A 121 8.61 -11.98 -3.57
CA LEU A 121 9.94 -12.31 -4.12
C LEU A 121 11.03 -12.43 -3.04
N GLY A 122 10.73 -12.15 -1.79
CA GLY A 122 11.63 -12.41 -0.66
C GLY A 122 12.16 -11.18 0.07
N GLY A 123 11.67 -9.99 -0.23
CA GLY A 123 12.01 -8.79 0.54
C GLY A 123 11.96 -7.49 -0.26
N ALA A 124 11.94 -6.39 0.46
CA ALA A 124 11.88 -5.04 -0.08
C ALA A 124 13.22 -4.31 0.11
N SER A 125 13.60 -3.54 -0.89
CA SER A 125 14.75 -2.64 -0.89
C SER A 125 14.32 -1.23 -1.26
N ASN A 126 15.09 -0.22 -0.84
CA ASN A 126 14.85 1.16 -1.21
C ASN A 126 15.40 1.44 -2.63
N GLY A 127 14.53 1.83 -3.55
CA GLY A 127 14.85 2.20 -4.93
C GLY A 127 15.03 3.70 -5.15
N GLY A 128 14.93 4.50 -4.10
CA GLY A 128 14.94 5.96 -4.15
C GLY A 128 13.76 6.54 -3.36
N THR A 129 13.47 7.81 -3.57
CA THR A 129 12.35 8.50 -2.89
C THR A 129 11.49 9.23 -3.91
N VAL A 130 10.19 9.36 -3.59
CA VAL A 130 9.27 10.14 -4.44
C VAL A 130 9.55 11.63 -4.37
N ASN A 131 9.20 12.34 -5.43
CA ASN A 131 9.25 13.79 -5.50
C ASN A 131 7.88 14.38 -5.14
N GLY A 132 7.88 15.48 -4.37
CA GLY A 132 6.68 16.27 -4.13
C GLY A 132 5.69 15.65 -3.16
N ASP A 133 6.16 14.87 -2.20
CA ASP A 133 5.34 14.38 -1.10
C ASP A 133 4.80 15.56 -0.27
N PRO A 134 3.47 15.64 -0.04
CA PRO A 134 2.83 16.79 0.60
C PRO A 134 3.24 17.03 2.06
N ASP A 135 3.62 16.00 2.80
CA ASP A 135 4.01 16.14 4.21
C ASP A 135 5.50 16.55 4.38
N GLY A 136 6.26 16.56 3.29
CA GLY A 136 7.67 16.91 3.27
C GLY A 136 8.61 15.82 3.76
N ASN A 137 8.12 14.61 4.00
CA ASN A 137 8.88 13.43 4.40
C ASN A 137 8.77 12.35 3.31
N SER A 138 9.51 12.53 2.22
CA SER A 138 9.38 11.74 0.98
C SER A 138 9.39 10.24 1.23
N ASP A 139 8.34 9.56 0.78
CA ASP A 139 8.22 8.10 0.86
C ASP A 139 9.31 7.39 0.05
N GLU A 140 9.83 6.29 0.59
CA GLU A 140 10.76 5.42 -0.13
C GLU A 140 10.05 4.60 -1.20
N ILE A 141 10.64 4.51 -2.40
CA ILE A 141 10.11 3.68 -3.50
C ILE A 141 10.53 2.24 -3.30
N ILE A 142 9.54 1.34 -3.22
CA ILE A 142 9.80 -0.08 -3.02
C ILE A 142 10.36 -0.74 -4.27
N THR A 143 11.44 -1.50 -4.11
CA THR A 143 12.03 -2.38 -5.13
C THR A 143 12.40 -3.74 -4.52
N HIS A 144 12.72 -4.70 -5.38
CA HIS A 144 13.26 -6.01 -4.99
C HIS A 144 14.78 -6.02 -5.07
#